data_a14a5ce5dd8a74f21a489f55f560dccd
#
_entry.id   a14a5ce5dd8a74f21a489f55f560dccd
#
_cell.length_a   1.000
_cell.length_b   1.000
_cell.length_c   1.000
_cell.angle_alpha   90.00
_cell.angle_beta   90.00
_cell.angle_gamma   90.00
#
_symmetry.space_group_name_H-M   'P 1'
#
loop_
_entity.id
_entity.type
_entity.pdbx_description
1 polymer ?
#
loop_
_entity_poly.entity_id
_entity_poly.type
_entity_poly.pdbx_seq_one_letter_code
_entity_poly.pdbx_strand_id
1 'polypeptide(L)'
;MRHGRGSRFLTVVSFTKGMTENRESPRWLAALGFLLTVLTPVVGTAQPSIAITSACSFPIWIDQTPNIGYSSLPSNNPSSVGKLENGQTATYPIPSGGWAGRFWPKTGCDANGNNCVAGSSVSGCPPTGCEPPADTKVEFHYDPLSSGNRPFYDISLVDGYSLPAKITPSQSDGGRCTVTDCAVSLASCPTDETQGLGSLQVVKGGHVVQCLSPCKRWNYPPPYGLGKPESIQPGLLLCCPTPPVTPGECRAGIVEQTKYVPLVRSACPSAYSYTYDDLGGSHDCPPGTSFTVVFCQ
;
A
#
# COMPACT_ATOMS: atom_id res chain seq x y z
N MET A 1 12.59 -2.96 50.11
CA MET A 1 11.93 -1.88 50.86
C MET A 1 10.65 -1.53 50.12
N ARG A 2 9.53 -2.05 50.58
CA ARG A 2 8.39 -1.45 51.32
C ARG A 2 7.76 -0.28 50.54
N HIS A 3 6.67 -0.51 49.95
CA HIS A 3 5.23 -0.34 50.35
C HIS A 3 4.66 1.02 49.89
N GLY A 4 3.46 0.98 49.30
CA GLY A 4 2.46 2.02 49.33
C GLY A 4 1.26 1.78 48.42
N ARG A 5 0.28 1.01 48.89
CA ARG A 5 -1.10 0.94 48.39
C ARG A 5 -1.85 2.23 48.75
N GLY A 6 -2.75 2.67 47.88
CA GLY A 6 -3.74 3.72 48.13
C GLY A 6 -5.02 3.52 47.33
N SER A 7 -5.89 2.70 47.88
CA SER A 7 -7.30 2.60 47.45
C SER A 7 -8.10 3.79 48.01
N ARG A 8 -8.94 4.42 47.18
CA ARG A 8 -10.01 5.31 47.68
C ARG A 8 -11.36 4.88 47.11
N PHE A 9 -12.18 4.41 48.01
CA PHE A 9 -13.63 4.23 47.89
C PHE A 9 -14.34 5.58 47.72
N LEU A 10 -15.34 5.63 46.87
CA LEU A 10 -16.32 6.71 46.85
C LEU A 10 -17.68 6.18 47.30
N THR A 11 -18.15 6.78 48.34
CA THR A 11 -19.36 6.50 49.11
C THR A 11 -20.59 6.99 48.35
N VAL A 12 -21.59 6.11 48.26
CA VAL A 12 -22.95 6.44 47.81
C VAL A 12 -23.68 7.11 48.99
N VAL A 13 -24.27 8.26 48.80
CA VAL A 13 -25.18 8.88 49.75
C VAL A 13 -26.59 8.83 49.16
N SER A 14 -27.42 8.04 49.83
CA SER A 14 -28.88 7.96 49.61
C SER A 14 -29.56 9.00 50.49
N PHE A 15 -30.46 9.80 49.94
CA PHE A 15 -31.38 10.63 50.68
C PHE A 15 -32.82 10.23 50.38
N THR A 16 -33.45 9.61 51.37
CA THR A 16 -34.92 9.49 51.49
C THR A 16 -35.46 10.52 52.48
N LYS A 17 -36.49 11.25 52.11
CA LYS A 17 -37.53 11.84 52.98
C LYS A 17 -38.55 12.50 52.04
N GLY A 18 -39.82 12.37 52.18
CA GLY A 18 -40.73 11.96 53.19
C GLY A 18 -42.09 12.63 52.85
N MET A 19 -43.15 11.89 53.06
CA MET A 19 -44.55 12.18 52.73
C MET A 19 -45.06 13.56 53.14
N THR A 20 -45.99 14.11 52.35
CA THR A 20 -47.32 14.51 52.89
C THR A 20 -48.37 14.47 51.77
N GLU A 21 -49.44 13.80 52.09
CA GLU A 21 -50.67 13.61 51.35
C GLU A 21 -51.48 14.91 51.30
N ASN A 22 -52.02 15.26 50.13
CA ASN A 22 -53.28 15.98 50.06
C ASN A 22 -54.07 15.61 48.80
N ARG A 23 -55.25 15.10 49.03
CA ARG A 23 -56.29 14.71 48.08
C ARG A 23 -56.96 15.89 47.48
N GLU A 24 -56.97 15.97 46.14
CA GLU A 24 -58.13 16.43 45.38
C GLU A 24 -58.06 15.92 43.95
N SER A 25 -59.09 15.21 43.50
CA SER A 25 -59.33 14.74 42.14
C SER A 25 -60.39 15.62 41.44
N PRO A 26 -60.77 15.37 40.23
CA PRO A 26 -60.03 15.01 38.99
C PRO A 26 -60.46 15.89 37.79
N ARG A 27 -59.66 16.02 36.83
CA ARG A 27 -60.15 16.28 35.44
C ARG A 27 -59.21 15.61 34.46
N TRP A 28 -59.68 14.51 33.87
CA TRP A 28 -59.01 13.79 32.79
C TRP A 28 -58.99 14.67 31.54
N LEU A 29 -57.83 15.22 31.18
CA LEU A 29 -57.50 15.67 29.84
C LEU A 29 -56.43 14.70 29.33
N ALA A 30 -56.86 13.72 28.55
CA ALA A 30 -55.97 12.84 27.83
C ALA A 30 -55.22 13.64 26.75
N ALA A 31 -54.02 14.09 27.09
CA ALA A 31 -53.09 14.59 26.09
C ALA A 31 -52.43 13.39 25.42
N LEU A 32 -52.92 12.99 24.24
CA LEU A 32 -52.21 12.09 23.34
C LEU A 32 -50.91 12.79 22.90
N GLY A 33 -49.84 12.55 23.63
CA GLY A 33 -48.50 12.92 23.20
C GLY A 33 -48.10 12.01 22.04
N PHE A 34 -48.20 12.50 20.82
CA PHE A 34 -47.57 11.89 19.66
C PHE A 34 -46.07 11.98 19.85
N LEU A 35 -45.45 10.84 20.29
CA LEU A 35 -44.00 10.72 20.31
C LEU A 35 -43.55 10.60 18.85
N LEU A 36 -43.20 11.69 18.21
CA LEU A 36 -42.49 11.67 16.94
C LEU A 36 -41.08 11.10 17.20
N THR A 37 -40.93 9.80 16.99
CA THR A 37 -39.59 9.21 16.88
C THR A 37 -38.96 9.70 15.58
N VAL A 38 -38.10 10.72 15.70
CA VAL A 38 -37.24 11.15 14.60
C VAL A 38 -36.24 9.99 14.37
N LEU A 39 -36.52 9.13 13.39
CA LEU A 39 -35.57 8.18 12.85
C LEU A 39 -34.50 8.99 12.11
N THR A 40 -33.43 9.37 12.82
CA THR A 40 -32.23 9.87 12.15
C THR A 40 -31.66 8.74 11.31
N PRO A 41 -31.49 8.91 9.97
CA PRO A 41 -30.81 7.89 9.18
C PRO A 41 -29.38 7.76 9.71
N VAL A 42 -29.03 6.58 10.17
CA VAL A 42 -27.63 6.22 10.44
C VAL A 42 -26.98 6.19 9.07
N VAL A 43 -26.28 7.24 8.70
CA VAL A 43 -25.40 7.26 7.52
C VAL A 43 -24.25 6.31 7.87
N GLY A 44 -24.42 5.05 7.50
CA GLY A 44 -23.34 4.08 7.57
C GLY A 44 -22.19 4.60 6.69
N THR A 45 -21.04 4.88 7.29
CA THR A 45 -19.84 5.17 6.50
C THR A 45 -19.53 3.94 5.66
N ALA A 46 -19.48 4.11 4.34
CA ALA A 46 -19.11 3.03 3.44
C ALA A 46 -17.72 2.49 3.84
N GLN A 47 -17.59 1.17 3.89
CA GLN A 47 -16.33 0.50 4.18
C GLN A 47 -15.27 0.93 3.16
N PRO A 48 -14.08 1.41 3.57
CA PRO A 48 -13.03 1.80 2.64
C PRO A 48 -12.57 0.61 1.81
N SER A 49 -12.12 0.87 0.60
CA SER A 49 -11.71 -0.17 -0.35
C SER A 49 -10.59 0.31 -1.26
N ILE A 50 -9.89 -0.66 -1.86
CA ILE A 50 -8.94 -0.44 -2.96
C ILE A 50 -9.56 -1.04 -4.21
N ALA A 51 -9.82 -0.22 -5.22
CA ALA A 51 -10.32 -0.63 -6.53
C ALA A 51 -9.16 -0.62 -7.53
N ILE A 52 -8.83 -1.75 -8.16
CA ILE A 52 -7.73 -1.90 -9.11
C ILE A 52 -8.31 -2.15 -10.50
N THR A 53 -8.02 -1.25 -11.44
CA THR A 53 -8.50 -1.27 -12.83
C THR A 53 -7.34 -1.52 -13.79
N SER A 54 -7.56 -2.36 -14.78
CA SER A 54 -6.66 -2.52 -15.92
C SER A 54 -7.05 -1.55 -17.05
N ALA A 55 -6.12 -0.68 -17.46
CA ALA A 55 -6.22 0.08 -18.71
C ALA A 55 -5.27 -0.48 -19.78
N CYS A 56 -4.64 -1.64 -19.51
CA CYS A 56 -3.69 -2.27 -20.42
C CYS A 56 -4.40 -2.82 -21.67
N SER A 57 -3.74 -2.75 -22.81
CA SER A 57 -4.23 -3.37 -24.07
C SER A 57 -4.11 -4.90 -24.08
N PHE A 58 -3.58 -5.48 -23.02
CA PHE A 58 -3.40 -6.91 -22.79
C PHE A 58 -3.87 -7.28 -21.38
N PRO A 59 -4.22 -8.55 -21.12
CA PRO A 59 -4.64 -8.95 -19.79
C PRO A 59 -3.50 -8.86 -18.77
N ILE A 60 -3.84 -8.43 -17.55
CA ILE A 60 -2.96 -8.47 -16.38
C ILE A 60 -3.57 -9.35 -15.29
N TRP A 61 -2.76 -9.85 -14.38
CA TRP A 61 -3.19 -10.58 -13.20
C TRP A 61 -2.72 -9.82 -11.96
N ILE A 62 -3.64 -9.50 -11.07
CA ILE A 62 -3.30 -8.78 -9.84
C ILE A 62 -2.93 -9.80 -8.77
N ASP A 63 -1.73 -9.64 -8.24
CA ASP A 63 -1.26 -10.37 -7.07
C ASP A 63 -1.11 -9.44 -5.88
N GLN A 64 -1.05 -9.99 -4.67
CA GLN A 64 -0.93 -9.24 -3.43
C GLN A 64 -0.07 -9.97 -2.40
N THR A 65 0.63 -9.20 -1.59
CA THR A 65 1.30 -9.71 -0.39
C THR A 65 0.94 -8.83 0.80
N PRO A 66 0.24 -9.38 1.80
CA PRO A 66 0.02 -8.66 3.05
C PRO A 66 1.32 -8.56 3.85
N ASN A 67 1.45 -7.52 4.65
CA ASN A 67 2.51 -7.42 5.63
C ASN A 67 2.29 -8.42 6.77
N ILE A 68 3.34 -8.70 7.55
CA ILE A 68 3.26 -9.61 8.71
C ILE A 68 2.13 -9.18 9.65
N GLY A 69 1.28 -10.11 10.03
CA GLY A 69 0.12 -9.87 10.89
C GLY A 69 -1.20 -9.62 10.16
N TYR A 70 -1.17 -9.49 8.83
CA TYR A 70 -2.38 -9.34 8.00
C TYR A 70 -2.59 -10.55 7.10
N SER A 71 -3.82 -10.73 6.63
CA SER A 71 -4.19 -11.74 5.63
C SER A 71 -4.46 -11.11 4.27
N SER A 72 -4.37 -11.90 3.21
CA SER A 72 -4.75 -11.44 1.87
C SER A 72 -6.19 -10.96 1.85
N LEU A 73 -6.44 -9.84 1.17
CA LEU A 73 -7.78 -9.29 1.03
C LEU A 73 -8.60 -10.14 0.03
N PRO A 74 -9.84 -10.46 0.36
CA PRO A 74 -10.78 -10.99 -0.62
C PRO A 74 -11.08 -9.93 -1.68
N SER A 75 -11.34 -10.36 -2.90
CA SER A 75 -11.76 -9.44 -3.97
C SER A 75 -13.08 -9.88 -4.60
N ASN A 76 -13.78 -8.94 -5.21
CA ASN A 76 -14.89 -9.19 -6.10
C ASN A 76 -14.46 -9.37 -7.57
N ASN A 77 -13.20 -9.72 -7.79
CA ASN A 77 -12.67 -9.94 -9.13
C ASN A 77 -13.53 -10.96 -9.86
N PRO A 78 -13.96 -10.71 -11.12
CA PRO A 78 -14.72 -11.66 -11.93
C PRO A 78 -13.93 -12.94 -12.24
N SER A 79 -12.60 -12.90 -12.09
CA SER A 79 -11.72 -14.04 -12.28
C SER A 79 -11.15 -14.54 -10.94
N SER A 80 -11.30 -15.84 -10.67
CA SER A 80 -10.75 -16.50 -9.47
C SER A 80 -9.22 -16.49 -9.41
N VAL A 81 -8.56 -16.25 -10.54
CA VAL A 81 -7.09 -16.17 -10.65
C VAL A 81 -6.55 -14.73 -10.71
N GLY A 82 -7.38 -13.75 -10.37
CA GLY A 82 -6.97 -12.35 -10.34
C GLY A 82 -6.82 -11.67 -11.70
N LYS A 83 -7.25 -12.30 -12.81
CA LYS A 83 -7.15 -11.75 -14.17
C LYS A 83 -8.06 -10.55 -14.36
N LEU A 84 -7.54 -9.50 -14.97
CA LEU A 84 -8.27 -8.32 -15.43
C LEU A 84 -7.98 -8.08 -16.92
N GLU A 85 -9.03 -8.02 -17.71
CA GLU A 85 -8.99 -7.51 -19.08
C GLU A 85 -9.07 -5.98 -19.08
N ASN A 86 -8.83 -5.35 -20.23
CA ASN A 86 -8.97 -3.90 -20.37
C ASN A 86 -10.33 -3.40 -19.87
N GLY A 87 -10.30 -2.37 -19.01
CA GLY A 87 -11.48 -1.77 -18.39
C GLY A 87 -12.07 -2.55 -17.22
N GLN A 88 -11.60 -3.75 -16.91
CA GLN A 88 -12.08 -4.50 -15.75
C GLN A 88 -11.46 -4.01 -14.46
N THR A 89 -12.25 -4.10 -13.39
CA THR A 89 -11.89 -3.67 -12.04
C THR A 89 -12.11 -4.79 -11.03
N ALA A 90 -11.13 -4.98 -10.14
CA ALA A 90 -11.26 -5.77 -8.93
C ALA A 90 -11.30 -4.83 -7.71
N THR A 91 -12.21 -5.06 -6.77
CA THR A 91 -12.32 -4.25 -5.53
C THR A 91 -11.97 -5.11 -4.33
N TYR A 92 -11.16 -4.56 -3.45
CA TYR A 92 -10.64 -5.18 -2.23
C TYR A 92 -11.14 -4.39 -1.01
N PRO A 93 -12.19 -4.85 -0.30
CA PRO A 93 -12.68 -4.19 0.90
C PRO A 93 -11.64 -4.23 2.02
N ILE A 94 -11.43 -3.12 2.71
CA ILE A 94 -10.51 -3.04 3.86
C ILE A 94 -11.25 -3.45 5.12
N PRO A 95 -10.81 -4.48 5.86
CA PRO A 95 -11.45 -4.90 7.10
C PRO A 95 -11.37 -3.83 8.19
N SER A 96 -12.31 -3.86 9.14
CA SER A 96 -12.35 -2.91 10.26
C SER A 96 -11.10 -2.93 11.14
N GLY A 97 -10.38 -4.05 11.16
CA GLY A 97 -9.07 -4.18 11.84
C GLY A 97 -7.89 -3.58 11.07
N GLY A 98 -8.14 -2.94 9.92
CA GLY A 98 -7.10 -2.40 9.07
C GLY A 98 -6.46 -3.44 8.16
N TRP A 99 -5.51 -2.99 7.36
CA TRP A 99 -4.72 -3.84 6.47
C TRP A 99 -3.45 -3.10 6.01
N ALA A 100 -2.37 -3.83 5.91
CA ALA A 100 -1.15 -3.34 5.28
C ALA A 100 -0.61 -4.39 4.32
N GLY A 101 -0.09 -3.92 3.19
CA GLY A 101 0.47 -4.77 2.15
C GLY A 101 0.58 -4.05 0.81
N ARG A 102 0.81 -4.83 -0.23
CA ARG A 102 1.06 -4.34 -1.57
C ARG A 102 0.37 -5.19 -2.62
N PHE A 103 0.09 -4.56 -3.76
CA PHE A 103 -0.38 -5.20 -4.98
C PHE A 103 0.59 -4.92 -6.12
N TRP A 104 0.65 -5.84 -7.08
CA TRP A 104 1.38 -5.65 -8.33
C TRP A 104 0.73 -6.41 -9.48
N PRO A 105 0.93 -5.94 -10.74
CA PRO A 105 0.43 -6.63 -11.91
C PRO A 105 1.41 -7.71 -12.36
N LYS A 106 0.90 -8.89 -12.67
CA LYS A 106 1.61 -9.92 -13.44
C LYS A 106 1.19 -9.84 -14.91
N THR A 107 2.05 -10.20 -15.84
CA THR A 107 1.78 -10.16 -17.27
C THR A 107 2.17 -11.46 -17.98
N GLY A 108 1.45 -11.78 -19.06
CA GLY A 108 1.74 -12.93 -19.90
C GLY A 108 1.65 -14.27 -19.16
N CYS A 109 0.69 -14.38 -18.22
CA CYS A 109 0.45 -15.60 -17.47
C CYS A 109 -0.37 -16.60 -18.28
N ASP A 110 -0.29 -17.88 -17.88
CA ASP A 110 -1.20 -18.93 -18.37
C ASP A 110 -2.63 -18.73 -17.84
N ALA A 111 -3.57 -19.60 -18.25
CA ALA A 111 -4.97 -19.52 -17.87
C ALA A 111 -5.20 -19.60 -16.35
N ASN A 112 -4.26 -20.15 -15.59
CA ASN A 112 -4.33 -20.30 -14.15
C ASN A 112 -3.63 -19.14 -13.39
N GLY A 113 -3.13 -18.12 -14.11
CA GLY A 113 -2.38 -17.01 -13.52
C GLY A 113 -0.96 -17.38 -13.09
N ASN A 114 -0.41 -18.48 -13.62
CA ASN A 114 0.94 -18.96 -13.39
C ASN A 114 1.82 -18.79 -14.61
N ASN A 115 3.12 -19.13 -14.49
CA ASN A 115 4.09 -19.11 -15.59
C ASN A 115 4.14 -17.77 -16.33
N CYS A 116 4.04 -16.68 -15.58
CA CYS A 116 3.95 -15.34 -16.13
C CYS A 116 5.29 -14.89 -16.75
N VAL A 117 5.20 -14.02 -17.74
CA VAL A 117 6.39 -13.37 -18.33
C VAL A 117 7.02 -12.41 -17.33
N ALA A 118 6.21 -11.68 -16.55
CA ALA A 118 6.68 -10.81 -15.47
C ALA A 118 5.72 -10.86 -14.28
N GLY A 119 6.23 -10.58 -13.07
CA GLY A 119 5.45 -10.48 -11.84
C GLY A 119 5.25 -11.78 -11.07
N SER A 120 5.87 -12.88 -11.49
CA SER A 120 5.78 -14.19 -10.79
C SER A 120 6.79 -14.34 -9.65
N SER A 121 7.42 -13.26 -9.20
CA SER A 121 8.37 -13.33 -8.10
C SER A 121 7.67 -13.75 -6.80
N VAL A 122 8.16 -14.85 -6.22
CA VAL A 122 7.67 -15.38 -4.94
C VAL A 122 8.81 -15.41 -3.94
N SER A 123 8.48 -15.30 -2.65
CA SER A 123 9.46 -15.59 -1.59
C SER A 123 9.88 -17.05 -1.66
N GLY A 124 11.18 -17.32 -1.53
CA GLY A 124 11.70 -18.69 -1.57
C GLY A 124 12.06 -19.20 -2.95
N CYS A 125 12.69 -18.37 -3.75
CA CYS A 125 13.24 -18.75 -5.06
C CYS A 125 14.02 -20.04 -5.03
N PRO A 126 13.76 -21.00 -5.94
CA PRO A 126 14.62 -22.15 -6.13
C PRO A 126 16.01 -21.72 -6.61
N PRO A 127 17.05 -22.57 -6.42
CA PRO A 127 18.41 -22.26 -6.87
C PRO A 127 18.54 -22.02 -8.38
N THR A 128 17.56 -22.46 -9.16
CA THR A 128 17.48 -22.25 -10.62
C THR A 128 17.06 -20.82 -10.99
N GLY A 129 16.79 -19.97 -10.02
CA GLY A 129 16.33 -18.61 -10.20
C GLY A 129 14.81 -18.48 -10.16
N CYS A 130 14.34 -17.34 -9.70
CA CYS A 130 12.98 -16.87 -9.88
C CYS A 130 13.04 -15.63 -10.75
N GLU A 131 11.86 -15.14 -11.11
CA GLU A 131 11.76 -13.79 -11.65
C GLU A 131 12.11 -12.76 -10.59
N PRO A 132 12.86 -11.70 -10.93
CA PRO A 132 13.15 -10.64 -9.98
C PRO A 132 11.85 -9.91 -9.60
N PRO A 133 11.74 -9.39 -8.36
CA PRO A 133 10.56 -8.67 -7.89
C PRO A 133 10.50 -7.23 -8.44
N ALA A 134 10.96 -7.01 -9.67
CA ALA A 134 11.03 -5.71 -10.34
C ALA A 134 9.67 -5.29 -10.91
N ASP A 135 8.65 -5.31 -10.07
CA ASP A 135 7.29 -4.93 -10.44
C ASP A 135 6.97 -3.56 -9.89
N THR A 136 6.17 -2.79 -10.62
CA THR A 136 5.56 -1.59 -10.07
C THR A 136 4.59 -1.99 -8.97
N LYS A 137 4.91 -1.68 -7.73
CA LYS A 137 4.07 -1.98 -6.58
C LYS A 137 3.24 -0.79 -6.17
N VAL A 138 2.00 -1.03 -5.78
CA VAL A 138 1.16 -0.05 -5.09
C VAL A 138 0.98 -0.56 -3.66
N GLU A 139 1.39 0.25 -2.69
CA GLU A 139 1.47 -0.14 -1.29
C GLU A 139 0.47 0.66 -0.47
N PHE A 140 -0.15 0.02 0.53
CA PHE A 140 -1.17 0.63 1.38
C PHE A 140 -0.98 0.19 2.83
N HIS A 141 -1.24 1.12 3.75
CA HIS A 141 -1.24 0.84 5.18
C HIS A 141 -2.43 1.54 5.84
N TYR A 142 -3.46 0.76 6.16
CA TYR A 142 -4.61 1.16 6.96
C TYR A 142 -4.41 0.64 8.38
N ASP A 143 -4.04 1.51 9.30
CA ASP A 143 -3.92 1.17 10.72
C ASP A 143 -4.95 1.96 11.54
N PRO A 144 -6.06 1.32 11.96
CA PRO A 144 -7.09 1.98 12.75
C PRO A 144 -6.62 2.35 14.15
N LEU A 145 -5.48 1.82 14.61
CA LEU A 145 -4.89 2.11 15.91
C LEU A 145 -3.86 3.23 15.86
N SER A 146 -3.42 3.65 14.67
CA SER A 146 -2.47 4.74 14.51
C SER A 146 -3.12 6.09 14.86
N SER A 147 -2.30 7.02 15.30
CA SER A 147 -2.70 8.39 15.60
C SER A 147 -3.40 9.03 14.40
N GLY A 148 -4.71 9.29 14.52
CA GLY A 148 -5.52 9.91 13.48
C GLY A 148 -6.07 8.95 12.42
N ASN A 149 -5.80 7.64 12.49
CA ASN A 149 -6.34 6.62 11.56
C ASN A 149 -6.22 7.00 10.08
N ARG A 150 -5.11 7.62 9.70
CA ARG A 150 -4.86 8.06 8.32
C ARG A 150 -4.23 6.92 7.53
N PRO A 151 -4.85 6.44 6.44
CA PRO A 151 -4.22 5.46 5.57
C PRO A 151 -3.04 6.08 4.83
N PHE A 152 -1.90 5.35 4.82
CA PHE A 152 -0.74 5.65 3.99
C PHE A 152 -0.84 4.87 2.68
N TYR A 153 -0.29 5.46 1.62
CA TYR A 153 -0.19 4.81 0.31
C TYR A 153 0.99 5.37 -0.48
N ASP A 154 1.49 4.56 -1.39
CA ASP A 154 2.54 4.95 -2.32
C ASP A 154 2.57 4.08 -3.57
N ILE A 155 3.35 4.54 -4.56
CA ILE A 155 3.85 3.72 -5.66
C ILE A 155 5.33 3.46 -5.39
N SER A 156 5.71 2.18 -5.30
CA SER A 156 7.06 1.76 -4.98
C SER A 156 7.75 1.15 -6.20
N LEU A 157 8.87 1.76 -6.57
CA LEU A 157 9.80 1.27 -7.58
C LEU A 157 11.15 0.90 -6.95
N VAL A 158 11.17 0.68 -5.63
CA VAL A 158 12.36 0.32 -4.84
C VAL A 158 13.00 -0.97 -5.34
N ASP A 159 12.20 -1.91 -5.80
CA ASP A 159 12.68 -3.17 -6.41
C ASP A 159 12.88 -3.05 -7.93
N GLY A 160 12.24 -2.09 -8.56
CA GLY A 160 12.19 -1.90 -10.00
C GLY A 160 10.78 -1.58 -10.48
N TYR A 161 10.54 -1.68 -11.78
CA TYR A 161 9.22 -1.42 -12.37
C TYR A 161 8.89 -2.31 -13.56
N SER A 162 7.59 -2.45 -13.82
CA SER A 162 7.05 -3.19 -14.98
C SER A 162 6.06 -2.35 -15.79
N LEU A 163 4.99 -1.86 -15.18
CA LEU A 163 3.91 -1.12 -15.84
C LEU A 163 3.73 0.26 -15.19
N PRO A 164 3.25 1.25 -15.95
CA PRO A 164 2.76 2.51 -15.39
C PRO A 164 1.62 2.26 -14.40
N ALA A 165 1.54 3.09 -13.35
CA ALA A 165 0.49 3.01 -12.35
C ALA A 165 0.06 4.39 -11.87
N LYS A 166 -1.21 4.51 -11.48
CA LYS A 166 -1.77 5.71 -10.87
C LYS A 166 -2.65 5.33 -9.69
N ILE A 167 -2.53 6.07 -8.59
CA ILE A 167 -3.40 5.96 -7.43
C ILE A 167 -4.18 7.26 -7.28
N THR A 168 -5.51 7.15 -7.20
CA THR A 168 -6.41 8.29 -6.96
C THR A 168 -7.17 8.04 -5.67
N PRO A 169 -6.96 8.84 -4.62
CA PRO A 169 -7.76 8.77 -3.39
C PRO A 169 -9.17 9.32 -3.62
N SER A 170 -10.16 8.78 -2.91
CA SER A 170 -11.56 9.25 -2.95
C SER A 170 -11.78 10.56 -2.20
N GLN A 171 -10.82 11.00 -1.41
CA GLN A 171 -10.81 12.25 -0.66
C GLN A 171 -9.54 13.03 -0.97
N SER A 172 -9.54 14.32 -0.61
CA SER A 172 -8.36 15.19 -0.66
C SER A 172 -8.38 16.09 0.57
N ASP A 173 -7.21 16.42 1.10
CA ASP A 173 -7.06 17.34 2.23
C ASP A 173 -6.26 18.59 1.85
N GLY A 174 -5.96 18.77 0.56
CA GLY A 174 -5.13 19.86 0.06
C GLY A 174 -3.64 19.76 0.43
N GLY A 175 -3.24 18.64 1.03
CA GLY A 175 -1.89 18.39 1.49
C GLY A 175 -1.31 17.09 0.91
N ARG A 176 -1.09 16.09 1.76
CA ARG A 176 -0.47 14.81 1.37
C ARG A 176 -1.42 13.81 0.72
N CYS A 177 -2.74 14.02 0.80
CA CYS A 177 -3.75 13.20 0.14
C CYS A 177 -3.95 13.68 -1.31
N THR A 178 -3.09 13.24 -2.20
CA THR A 178 -3.03 13.67 -3.59
C THR A 178 -3.01 12.48 -4.55
N VAL A 179 -3.30 12.74 -5.82
CA VAL A 179 -3.10 11.74 -6.88
C VAL A 179 -1.60 11.48 -7.02
N THR A 180 -1.22 10.19 -7.01
CA THR A 180 0.13 9.74 -7.38
C THR A 180 0.08 9.13 -8.77
N ASP A 181 0.94 9.62 -9.67
CA ASP A 181 1.01 9.18 -11.05
C ASP A 181 2.45 8.76 -11.39
N CYS A 182 2.59 7.61 -12.03
CA CYS A 182 3.88 7.03 -12.38
C CYS A 182 3.85 6.50 -13.82
N ALA A 183 4.35 7.32 -14.75
CA ALA A 183 4.35 7.05 -16.18
C ALA A 183 5.68 6.44 -16.67
N VAL A 184 6.21 5.44 -15.93
CA VAL A 184 7.45 4.74 -16.33
C VAL A 184 7.30 4.03 -17.66
N SER A 185 8.41 3.94 -18.41
CA SER A 185 8.51 3.18 -19.64
C SER A 185 9.67 2.20 -19.58
N LEU A 186 9.44 0.95 -19.95
CA LEU A 186 10.49 -0.05 -20.06
C LEU A 186 11.53 0.30 -21.13
N ALA A 187 11.15 1.11 -22.14
CA ALA A 187 12.09 1.59 -23.17
C ALA A 187 13.16 2.53 -22.61
N SER A 188 12.88 3.21 -21.50
CA SER A 188 13.86 4.10 -20.84
C SER A 188 14.71 3.39 -19.77
N CYS A 189 14.49 2.10 -19.54
CA CYS A 189 15.29 1.34 -18.56
C CYS A 189 16.78 1.35 -18.92
N PRO A 190 17.68 1.76 -18.00
CA PRO A 190 19.11 1.87 -18.27
C PRO A 190 19.75 0.59 -18.77
N THR A 191 20.49 0.68 -19.86
CA THR A 191 21.27 -0.44 -20.44
C THR A 191 22.72 -0.47 -19.95
N ASP A 192 23.17 0.62 -19.33
CA ASP A 192 24.55 0.83 -18.89
C ASP A 192 24.59 1.61 -17.55
N GLU A 193 23.93 1.10 -16.52
CA GLU A 193 23.88 1.72 -15.21
C GLU A 193 25.28 1.86 -14.58
N THR A 194 25.46 2.91 -13.77
CA THR A 194 26.71 3.21 -13.05
C THR A 194 27.09 2.12 -12.03
N GLN A 195 28.19 2.29 -11.31
CA GLN A 195 28.66 1.39 -10.25
C GLN A 195 28.96 -0.05 -10.70
N GLY A 196 29.20 -0.26 -12.02
CA GLY A 196 29.44 -1.60 -12.57
C GLY A 196 28.22 -2.50 -12.61
N LEU A 197 27.02 -1.92 -12.55
CA LEU A 197 25.75 -2.65 -12.59
C LEU A 197 25.41 -3.12 -14.01
N GLY A 198 25.84 -2.40 -15.04
CA GLY A 198 25.48 -2.69 -16.42
C GLY A 198 24.00 -2.51 -16.72
N SER A 199 23.41 -3.39 -17.51
CA SER A 199 21.98 -3.29 -17.85
C SER A 199 21.08 -3.59 -16.65
N LEU A 200 20.06 -2.76 -16.45
CA LEU A 200 18.97 -2.98 -15.51
C LEU A 200 17.78 -3.71 -16.16
N GLN A 201 17.83 -3.95 -17.46
CA GLN A 201 16.74 -4.57 -18.20
C GLN A 201 16.63 -6.06 -17.91
N VAL A 202 15.42 -6.53 -17.65
CA VAL A 202 15.06 -7.94 -17.68
C VAL A 202 14.47 -8.24 -19.03
N VAL A 203 15.16 -9.09 -19.81
CA VAL A 203 14.78 -9.42 -21.20
C VAL A 203 14.29 -10.86 -21.26
N LYS A 204 13.08 -11.06 -21.81
CA LYS A 204 12.51 -12.37 -22.12
C LYS A 204 11.95 -12.40 -23.53
N GLY A 205 12.28 -13.44 -24.29
CA GLY A 205 11.83 -13.54 -25.67
C GLY A 205 12.23 -12.37 -26.57
N GLY A 206 13.34 -11.70 -26.27
CA GLY A 206 13.81 -10.51 -26.99
C GLY A 206 13.13 -9.19 -26.61
N HIS A 207 12.23 -9.20 -25.62
CA HIS A 207 11.54 -8.01 -25.15
C HIS A 207 11.95 -7.65 -23.72
N VAL A 208 12.07 -6.34 -23.43
CA VAL A 208 12.24 -5.85 -22.06
C VAL A 208 10.89 -5.99 -21.34
N VAL A 209 10.86 -6.74 -20.25
CA VAL A 209 9.64 -7.06 -19.51
C VAL A 209 9.57 -6.42 -18.13
N GLN A 210 10.74 -6.08 -17.57
CA GLN A 210 10.89 -5.37 -16.29
C GLN A 210 12.19 -4.57 -16.29
N CYS A 211 12.28 -3.59 -15.40
CA CYS A 211 13.48 -2.81 -15.12
C CYS A 211 13.85 -2.98 -13.66
N LEU A 212 15.01 -3.54 -13.37
CA LEU A 212 15.53 -3.70 -12.02
C LEU A 212 15.92 -2.34 -11.42
N SER A 213 15.72 -2.19 -10.11
CA SER A 213 16.41 -1.12 -9.40
C SER A 213 17.91 -1.41 -9.28
N PRO A 214 18.74 -0.41 -8.98
CA PRO A 214 20.17 -0.60 -8.72
C PRO A 214 20.45 -1.62 -7.60
N CYS A 215 19.63 -1.61 -6.54
CA CYS A 215 19.72 -2.59 -5.45
C CYS A 215 19.42 -4.00 -5.95
N LYS A 216 18.31 -4.21 -6.66
CA LYS A 216 17.96 -5.54 -7.16
C LYS A 216 18.94 -6.03 -8.23
N ARG A 217 19.46 -5.14 -9.05
CA ARG A 217 20.54 -5.52 -9.96
C ARG A 217 21.78 -6.00 -9.22
N TRP A 218 22.10 -5.40 -8.09
CA TRP A 218 23.24 -5.79 -7.26
C TRP A 218 23.01 -7.13 -6.55
N ASN A 219 21.91 -7.27 -5.80
CA ASN A 219 21.73 -8.36 -4.85
C ASN A 219 20.99 -9.58 -5.42
N TYR A 220 20.18 -9.40 -6.46
CA TYR A 220 19.39 -10.51 -7.01
C TYR A 220 20.31 -11.54 -7.72
N PRO A 221 20.01 -12.86 -7.62
CA PRO A 221 20.87 -13.86 -8.22
C PRO A 221 20.87 -13.81 -9.76
N PRO A 222 21.93 -14.32 -10.41
CA PRO A 222 21.93 -14.54 -11.84
C PRO A 222 20.78 -15.46 -12.29
N PRO A 223 20.27 -15.32 -13.53
CA PRO A 223 20.84 -14.50 -14.61
C PRO A 223 20.43 -13.03 -14.56
N TYR A 224 19.51 -12.64 -13.68
CA TYR A 224 18.93 -11.28 -13.69
C TYR A 224 19.78 -10.26 -12.92
N GLY A 225 20.27 -10.64 -11.74
CA GLY A 225 21.14 -9.78 -10.91
C GLY A 225 22.60 -10.24 -10.94
N LEU A 226 23.42 -9.59 -10.10
CA LEU A 226 24.85 -9.91 -9.94
C LEU A 226 25.11 -10.91 -8.79
N GLY A 227 24.09 -11.22 -7.96
CA GLY A 227 24.18 -12.13 -6.83
C GLY A 227 25.15 -11.70 -5.75
N LYS A 228 25.37 -10.38 -5.58
CA LYS A 228 26.30 -9.83 -4.62
C LYS A 228 25.61 -9.44 -3.30
N PRO A 229 26.24 -9.64 -2.14
CA PRO A 229 25.60 -9.32 -0.87
C PRO A 229 25.44 -7.81 -0.67
N GLU A 230 24.34 -7.41 -0.05
CA GLU A 230 24.05 -6.02 0.30
C GLU A 230 25.01 -5.45 1.34
N SER A 231 25.65 -6.32 2.12
CA SER A 231 26.56 -5.94 3.22
C SER A 231 27.92 -5.40 2.77
N ILE A 232 28.23 -5.42 1.48
CA ILE A 232 29.48 -4.90 0.93
C ILE A 232 29.25 -3.71 0.01
N GLN A 233 30.23 -2.79 -0.08
CA GLN A 233 30.18 -1.69 -1.03
C GLN A 233 30.27 -2.19 -2.49
N PRO A 234 29.53 -1.57 -3.43
CA PRO A 234 28.59 -0.46 -3.26
C PRO A 234 27.18 -0.89 -2.77
N GLY A 235 26.92 -2.18 -2.56
CA GLY A 235 25.59 -2.71 -2.19
C GLY A 235 24.98 -2.04 -0.97
N LEU A 236 25.75 -1.73 0.08
CA LEU A 236 25.27 -1.01 1.25
C LEU A 236 24.56 0.31 0.90
N LEU A 237 25.13 1.09 -0.02
CA LEU A 237 24.60 2.40 -0.40
C LEU A 237 23.72 2.37 -1.67
N LEU A 238 23.54 1.20 -2.29
CA LEU A 238 22.54 0.96 -3.34
C LEU A 238 21.25 0.42 -2.75
N CYS A 239 21.31 -0.43 -1.71
CA CYS A 239 20.18 -1.10 -1.08
C CYS A 239 19.73 -0.46 0.23
N CYS A 240 20.65 0.20 0.94
CA CYS A 240 20.38 0.91 2.19
C CYS A 240 19.76 0.05 3.30
N PRO A 241 20.30 -1.13 3.63
CA PRO A 241 19.80 -1.92 4.74
C PRO A 241 19.94 -1.16 6.06
N THR A 242 18.91 -1.13 6.87
CA THR A 242 18.93 -0.42 8.15
C THR A 242 18.63 -1.38 9.30
N PRO A 243 19.55 -1.59 10.24
CA PRO A 243 20.96 -1.12 10.18
C PRO A 243 21.79 -1.86 9.11
N PRO A 244 23.00 -1.44 8.73
CA PRO A 244 23.81 -0.38 9.35
C PRO A 244 23.64 1.01 8.72
N VAL A 245 23.00 1.14 7.55
CA VAL A 245 22.87 2.43 6.85
C VAL A 245 21.73 3.25 7.46
N THR A 246 22.00 4.51 7.76
CA THR A 246 20.94 5.44 8.18
C THR A 246 20.21 6.04 6.98
N PRO A 247 18.96 6.52 7.14
CA PRO A 247 18.25 7.22 6.07
C PRO A 247 19.02 8.41 5.48
N GLY A 248 19.77 9.14 6.32
CA GLY A 248 20.60 10.27 5.89
C GLY A 248 21.77 9.84 5.01
N GLU A 249 22.48 8.79 5.40
CA GLU A 249 23.56 8.22 4.60
C GLU A 249 23.08 7.67 3.27
N CYS A 250 21.90 7.04 3.25
CA CYS A 250 21.30 6.56 2.03
C CYS A 250 21.01 7.72 1.07
N ARG A 251 20.31 8.75 1.55
CA ARG A 251 19.97 9.95 0.76
C ARG A 251 21.17 10.75 0.28
N ALA A 252 22.31 10.66 0.95
CA ALA A 252 23.57 11.24 0.50
C ALA A 252 24.45 10.26 -0.29
N GLY A 253 23.98 9.02 -0.45
CA GLY A 253 24.75 7.90 -0.99
C GLY A 253 24.77 7.82 -2.51
N ILE A 254 25.46 6.78 -2.99
CA ILE A 254 25.63 6.53 -4.43
C ILE A 254 24.34 6.13 -5.16
N VAL A 255 23.30 5.70 -4.44
CA VAL A 255 21.99 5.42 -5.05
C VAL A 255 21.42 6.63 -5.76
N GLU A 256 21.60 7.83 -5.21
CA GLU A 256 21.21 9.11 -5.81
C GLU A 256 22.00 9.46 -7.09
N GLN A 257 23.17 8.86 -7.29
CA GLN A 257 24.06 9.10 -8.42
C GLN A 257 23.85 8.07 -9.55
N THR A 258 22.90 7.17 -9.40
CA THR A 258 22.52 6.20 -10.45
C THR A 258 21.74 6.89 -11.56
N LYS A 259 21.68 6.28 -12.74
CA LYS A 259 20.81 6.74 -13.83
C LYS A 259 19.33 6.44 -13.54
N TYR A 260 19.08 5.41 -12.76
CA TYR A 260 17.75 4.96 -12.39
C TYR A 260 16.96 6.00 -11.58
N VAL A 261 17.54 6.58 -10.53
CA VAL A 261 16.83 7.49 -9.61
C VAL A 261 16.30 8.74 -10.33
N PRO A 262 17.11 9.53 -11.07
CA PRO A 262 16.58 10.69 -11.77
C PRO A 262 15.60 10.33 -12.90
N LEU A 263 15.75 9.16 -13.54
CA LEU A 263 14.78 8.67 -14.52
C LEU A 263 13.42 8.41 -13.86
N VAL A 264 13.40 7.68 -12.75
CA VAL A 264 12.16 7.41 -11.99
C VAL A 264 11.54 8.70 -11.51
N ARG A 265 12.28 9.59 -10.86
CA ARG A 265 11.75 10.88 -10.37
C ARG A 265 11.19 11.76 -11.48
N SER A 266 11.77 11.72 -12.68
CA SER A 266 11.23 12.45 -13.82
C SER A 266 9.90 11.91 -14.32
N ALA A 267 9.73 10.59 -14.33
CA ALA A 267 8.50 9.92 -14.78
C ALA A 267 7.45 9.78 -13.68
N CYS A 268 7.88 9.73 -12.42
CA CYS A 268 7.11 9.39 -11.24
C CYS A 268 7.50 10.28 -10.04
N PRO A 269 7.26 11.59 -10.06
CA PRO A 269 7.76 12.52 -9.04
C PRO A 269 7.20 12.26 -7.63
N SER A 270 6.14 11.45 -7.52
CA SER A 270 5.46 11.07 -6.29
C SER A 270 5.54 9.57 -5.98
N ALA A 271 6.61 8.90 -6.45
CA ALA A 271 6.85 7.48 -6.17
C ALA A 271 8.20 7.27 -5.48
N TYR A 272 8.36 6.14 -4.80
CA TYR A 272 9.66 5.74 -4.25
C TYR A 272 10.55 5.17 -5.34
N SER A 273 11.71 5.78 -5.56
CA SER A 273 12.76 5.25 -6.46
C SER A 273 13.78 4.37 -5.71
N TYR A 274 13.92 4.54 -4.40
CA TYR A 274 14.71 3.72 -3.49
C TYR A 274 14.16 3.82 -2.05
N THR A 275 14.65 3.03 -1.12
CA THR A 275 14.07 2.78 0.22
C THR A 275 13.79 4.03 1.07
N TYR A 276 14.55 5.12 0.91
CA TYR A 276 14.42 6.36 1.72
C TYR A 276 14.11 7.60 0.89
N ASP A 277 13.42 7.43 -0.23
CA ASP A 277 12.94 8.51 -1.10
C ASP A 277 11.63 9.13 -0.59
N ASP A 278 11.54 9.33 0.74
CA ASP A 278 10.31 9.77 1.43
C ASP A 278 9.84 11.17 1.02
N LEU A 279 10.73 12.00 0.47
CA LEU A 279 10.42 13.39 0.13
C LEU A 279 9.33 13.52 -0.94
N GLY A 280 9.23 12.53 -1.83
CA GLY A 280 8.20 12.48 -2.88
C GLY A 280 7.22 11.32 -2.71
N GLY A 281 7.68 10.19 -2.16
CA GLY A 281 6.99 8.91 -2.25
C GLY A 281 5.89 8.68 -1.21
N SER A 282 5.98 9.25 0.00
CA SER A 282 5.06 8.95 1.09
C SER A 282 3.83 9.86 1.11
N HIS A 283 2.65 9.27 1.03
CA HIS A 283 1.35 9.95 1.03
C HIS A 283 0.43 9.41 2.12
N ASP A 284 -0.46 10.25 2.65
CA ASP A 284 -1.48 9.84 3.60
C ASP A 284 -2.77 10.63 3.43
N CYS A 285 -3.91 10.01 3.70
CA CYS A 285 -5.24 10.59 3.49
C CYS A 285 -6.09 10.63 4.76
N PRO A 286 -7.19 11.40 4.77
CA PRO A 286 -8.17 11.36 5.86
C PRO A 286 -8.70 9.94 6.11
N PRO A 287 -9.14 9.62 7.35
CA PRO A 287 -9.75 8.34 7.67
C PRO A 287 -10.92 7.99 6.75
N GLY A 288 -11.07 6.71 6.42
CA GLY A 288 -12.15 6.23 5.56
C GLY A 288 -11.94 6.47 4.06
N THR A 289 -10.77 6.98 3.64
CA THR A 289 -10.44 7.14 2.22
C THR A 289 -10.36 5.78 1.52
N SER A 290 -11.06 5.65 0.40
CA SER A 290 -10.89 4.57 -0.57
C SER A 290 -9.92 5.01 -1.67
N PHE A 291 -9.32 4.04 -2.36
CA PHE A 291 -8.36 4.32 -3.43
C PHE A 291 -8.77 3.61 -4.73
N THR A 292 -8.56 4.30 -5.84
CA THR A 292 -8.61 3.72 -7.18
C THR A 292 -7.19 3.65 -7.74
N VAL A 293 -6.79 2.45 -8.13
CA VAL A 293 -5.53 2.18 -8.83
C VAL A 293 -5.82 1.89 -10.28
N VAL A 294 -5.04 2.46 -11.20
CA VAL A 294 -5.10 2.14 -12.62
C VAL A 294 -3.72 1.75 -13.11
N PHE A 295 -3.58 0.57 -13.70
CA PHE A 295 -2.36 0.15 -14.39
C PHE A 295 -2.46 0.41 -15.89
N CYS A 296 -1.32 0.77 -16.53
CA CYS A 296 -1.20 1.11 -17.96
C CYS A 296 -1.93 2.40 -18.36
N GLN A 297 -2.01 3.38 -17.47
CA GLN A 297 -2.57 4.67 -17.79
C GLN A 297 -1.52 5.59 -18.43
#